data_2c54833bea06f99bcdf9c55554b4f0f7
#
_entry.id   2c54833bea06f99bcdf9c55554b4f0f7
#
_cell.length_a   1.000
_cell.length_b   1.000
_cell.length_c   1.000
_cell.angle_alpha   90.00
_cell.angle_beta   90.00
_cell.angle_gamma   90.00
#
_symmetry.space_group_name_H-M   'P 1'
#
loop_
_entity.id
_entity.type
_entity.pdbx_description
1 polymer ?
#
loop_
_entity_poly.entity_id
_entity_poly.type
_entity_poly.pdbx_seq_one_letter_code
_entity_poly.pdbx_strand_id
1 'polypeptide(L)'
;MSETLRKQGVRVTQSREPTDGPFGRKLRDSATTGRLSAEEELDLFHKDRQEHVETLINPALKTGEVVILDRYYFSTMAYQGTRGFDPREIRQTNEQFAPRPDLLLLLELSLDTAIARIGVRDGQGNEFEQRESLQLCREIFHSITDDFVHIIDADQPVEQAHEAIMAVVQPALVSLLDQDAP
;
A
#
# COMPACT_ATOMS: atom_id res chain seq x y z
N MET A 1 -0.61 14.33 -4.51
CA MET A 1 -1.97 13.83 -4.83
C MET A 1 -3.03 14.40 -3.87
N SER A 2 -3.04 14.09 -2.58
CA SER A 2 -4.08 14.54 -1.62
C SER A 2 -4.35 16.05 -1.63
N GLU A 3 -3.30 16.87 -1.64
CA GLU A 3 -3.45 18.34 -1.70
C GLU A 3 -4.09 18.81 -3.01
N THR A 4 -3.73 18.18 -4.14
CA THR A 4 -4.31 18.49 -5.46
C THR A 4 -5.81 18.23 -5.46
N LEU A 5 -6.23 17.09 -4.95
CA LEU A 5 -7.64 16.73 -4.85
C LEU A 5 -8.43 17.65 -3.89
N ARG A 6 -7.84 17.98 -2.73
CA ARG A 6 -8.46 18.94 -1.80
C ARG A 6 -8.64 20.34 -2.40
N LYS A 7 -7.67 20.81 -3.20
CA LYS A 7 -7.80 22.08 -3.94
C LYS A 7 -8.92 22.05 -4.98
N GLN A 8 -9.30 20.87 -5.46
CA GLN A 8 -10.44 20.65 -6.37
C GLN A 8 -11.77 20.49 -5.64
N GLY A 9 -11.79 20.64 -4.31
CA GLY A 9 -13.00 20.51 -3.50
C GLY A 9 -13.34 19.06 -3.10
N VAL A 10 -12.48 18.10 -3.40
CA VAL A 10 -12.67 16.69 -3.01
C VAL A 10 -12.34 16.52 -1.52
N ARG A 11 -13.24 15.88 -0.78
CA ARG A 11 -12.96 15.49 0.61
C ARG A 11 -12.04 14.27 0.60
N VAL A 12 -10.90 14.40 1.28
CA VAL A 12 -9.84 13.38 1.26
C VAL A 12 -9.41 13.03 2.67
N THR A 13 -9.58 11.76 3.02
CA THR A 13 -8.93 11.14 4.17
C THR A 13 -7.66 10.44 3.71
N GLN A 14 -6.53 10.77 4.34
CA GLN A 14 -5.23 10.18 4.06
C GLN A 14 -4.72 9.42 5.28
N SER A 15 -4.26 8.19 5.07
CA SER A 15 -3.69 7.35 6.11
C SER A 15 -2.60 6.43 5.57
N ARG A 16 -2.07 5.58 6.44
CA ARG A 16 -1.01 4.61 6.10
C ARG A 16 -1.11 3.35 6.95
N GLU A 17 -0.51 2.27 6.47
CA GLU A 17 -0.29 1.05 7.23
C GLU A 17 1.20 0.66 7.27
N PRO A 18 1.74 0.17 8.40
CA PRO A 18 1.06 0.00 9.69
C PRO A 18 0.63 1.34 10.29
N THR A 19 -0.52 1.36 10.97
CA THR A 19 -1.10 2.56 11.57
C THR A 19 -0.32 3.02 12.82
N ASP A 20 -0.70 4.17 13.37
CA ASP A 20 -0.18 4.61 14.67
C ASP A 20 -0.97 4.02 15.87
N GLY A 21 -1.88 3.08 15.60
CA GLY A 21 -2.61 2.27 16.59
C GLY A 21 -1.69 1.30 17.34
N PRO A 22 -2.23 0.58 18.34
CA PRO A 22 -1.43 -0.30 19.19
C PRO A 22 -0.74 -1.42 18.43
N PHE A 23 -1.41 -2.02 17.44
CA PHE A 23 -0.84 -3.10 16.63
C PHE A 23 0.21 -2.59 15.66
N GLY A 24 -0.04 -1.47 14.98
CA GLY A 24 0.90 -0.85 14.06
C GLY A 24 2.16 -0.33 14.75
N ARG A 25 2.05 0.20 15.97
CA ARG A 25 3.22 0.54 16.80
C ARG A 25 4.05 -0.68 17.13
N LYS A 26 3.39 -1.78 17.57
CA LYS A 26 4.10 -3.04 17.89
C LYS A 26 4.85 -3.59 16.66
N LEU A 27 4.28 -3.51 15.47
CA LEU A 27 4.96 -3.86 14.23
C LEU A 27 6.22 -3.02 13.97
N ARG A 28 6.14 -1.70 14.14
CA ARG A 28 7.31 -0.81 13.96
C ARG A 28 8.39 -1.03 15.03
N ASP A 29 7.98 -1.19 16.27
CA ASP A 29 8.91 -1.41 17.38
C ASP A 29 9.67 -2.73 17.21
N SER A 30 9.01 -3.78 16.72
CA SER A 30 9.66 -5.08 16.48
C SER A 30 10.78 -5.01 15.44
N ALA A 31 10.74 -4.08 14.50
CA ALA A 31 11.81 -3.89 13.53
C ALA A 31 13.13 -3.43 14.17
N THR A 32 13.07 -2.81 15.35
CA THR A 32 14.23 -2.28 16.09
C THR A 32 14.60 -3.08 17.34
N THR A 33 13.62 -3.69 17.99
CA THR A 33 13.81 -4.38 19.30
C THR A 33 14.01 -5.88 19.19
N GLY A 34 13.78 -6.46 18.03
CA GLY A 34 13.87 -7.90 17.75
C GLY A 34 12.65 -8.34 16.94
N ARG A 35 12.91 -8.91 15.79
CA ARG A 35 11.87 -9.27 14.83
C ARG A 35 10.96 -10.36 15.38
N LEU A 36 9.65 -10.15 15.25
CA LEU A 36 8.63 -11.14 15.56
C LEU A 36 8.75 -12.36 14.63
N SER A 37 8.15 -13.49 15.03
CA SER A 37 7.94 -14.59 14.09
C SER A 37 7.11 -14.12 12.89
N ALA A 38 7.20 -14.84 11.78
CA ALA A 38 6.45 -14.47 10.58
C ALA A 38 4.93 -14.51 10.82
N GLU A 39 4.48 -15.50 11.61
CA GLU A 39 3.09 -15.69 11.99
C GLU A 39 2.58 -14.56 12.90
N GLU A 40 3.37 -14.17 13.92
CA GLU A 40 3.01 -13.07 14.82
C GLU A 40 2.94 -11.74 14.08
N GLU A 41 3.86 -11.52 13.13
CA GLU A 41 3.88 -10.30 12.31
C GLU A 41 2.65 -10.24 11.39
N LEU A 42 2.30 -11.36 10.74
CA LEU A 42 1.10 -11.45 9.89
C LEU A 42 -0.19 -11.22 10.69
N ASP A 43 -0.31 -11.83 11.87
CA ASP A 43 -1.45 -11.63 12.78
C ASP A 43 -1.60 -10.15 13.19
N LEU A 44 -0.50 -9.48 13.49
CA LEU A 44 -0.51 -8.05 13.80
C LEU A 44 -0.92 -7.18 12.62
N PHE A 45 -0.49 -7.50 11.38
CA PHE A 45 -0.96 -6.80 10.19
C PHE A 45 -2.45 -6.95 9.99
N HIS A 46 -3.02 -8.13 10.24
CA HIS A 46 -4.48 -8.32 10.16
C HIS A 46 -5.22 -7.51 11.22
N LYS A 47 -4.77 -7.53 12.47
CA LYS A 47 -5.38 -6.77 13.58
C LYS A 47 -5.29 -5.26 13.38
N ASP A 48 -4.14 -4.76 12.94
CA ASP A 48 -3.92 -3.34 12.64
C ASP A 48 -4.89 -2.87 11.55
N ARG A 49 -5.01 -3.65 10.48
CA ARG A 49 -5.92 -3.34 9.37
C ARG A 49 -7.37 -3.43 9.77
N GLN A 50 -7.77 -4.43 10.54
CA GLN A 50 -9.16 -4.55 10.99
C GLN A 50 -9.58 -3.32 11.80
N GLU A 51 -8.76 -2.90 12.77
CA GLU A 51 -9.00 -1.67 13.53
C GLU A 51 -9.05 -0.44 12.60
N HIS A 52 -8.12 -0.34 11.65
CA HIS A 52 -8.05 0.76 10.69
C HIS A 52 -9.28 0.84 9.79
N VAL A 53 -9.76 -0.31 9.30
CA VAL A 53 -10.99 -0.40 8.48
C VAL A 53 -12.20 0.04 9.28
N GLU A 54 -12.34 -0.43 10.51
CA GLU A 54 -13.48 -0.14 11.37
C GLU A 54 -13.52 1.32 11.84
N THR A 55 -12.36 1.88 12.18
CA THR A 55 -12.29 3.19 12.84
C THR A 55 -12.06 4.37 11.90
N LEU A 56 -11.49 4.14 10.71
CA LEU A 56 -11.17 5.21 9.77
C LEU A 56 -11.69 4.96 8.36
N ILE A 57 -11.36 3.81 7.73
CA ILE A 57 -11.63 3.62 6.29
C ILE A 57 -13.14 3.59 6.03
N ASN A 58 -13.88 2.69 6.67
CA ASN A 58 -15.31 2.55 6.48
C ASN A 58 -16.11 3.82 6.87
N PRO A 59 -15.82 4.51 7.98
CA PRO A 59 -16.45 5.80 8.29
C PRO A 59 -16.21 6.86 7.22
N ALA A 60 -14.98 7.01 6.70
CA ALA A 60 -14.66 7.98 5.65
C ALA A 60 -15.39 7.66 4.34
N LEU A 61 -15.38 6.39 3.91
CA LEU A 61 -16.12 5.95 2.71
C LEU A 61 -17.61 6.20 2.84
N LYS A 62 -18.20 5.91 4.01
CA LYS A 62 -19.64 6.15 4.25
C LYS A 62 -20.03 7.63 4.17
N THR A 63 -19.10 8.54 4.42
CA THR A 63 -19.33 9.99 4.27
C THR A 63 -18.99 10.50 2.87
N GLY A 64 -18.65 9.62 1.91
CA GLY A 64 -18.30 9.97 0.53
C GLY A 64 -16.95 10.67 0.43
N GLU A 65 -15.99 10.30 1.27
CA GLU A 65 -14.62 10.79 1.17
C GLU A 65 -13.76 9.86 0.30
N VAL A 66 -12.82 10.44 -0.41
CA VAL A 66 -11.75 9.67 -1.07
C VAL A 66 -10.75 9.25 0.00
N VAL A 67 -10.55 7.96 0.16
CA VAL A 67 -9.56 7.40 1.09
C VAL A 67 -8.27 7.09 0.33
N ILE A 68 -7.16 7.72 0.74
CA ILE A 68 -5.83 7.49 0.17
C ILE A 68 -4.97 6.81 1.23
N LEU A 69 -4.51 5.60 0.90
CA LEU A 69 -3.67 4.80 1.79
C LEU A 69 -2.25 4.65 1.23
N ASP A 70 -1.25 4.95 2.05
CA ASP A 70 0.10 4.51 1.83
C ASP A 70 0.26 3.10 2.41
N ARG A 71 0.36 2.12 1.51
CA ARG A 71 0.30 0.68 1.77
C ARG A 71 -1.10 0.18 2.17
N TYR A 72 -1.34 -1.08 1.87
CA TYR A 72 -2.55 -1.83 2.23
C TYR A 72 -2.23 -3.33 2.21
N TYR A 73 -3.23 -4.22 2.21
CA TYR A 73 -3.02 -5.67 2.25
C TYR A 73 -2.17 -6.21 1.09
N PHE A 74 -2.09 -5.54 -0.04
CA PHE A 74 -1.19 -5.90 -1.13
C PHE A 74 0.29 -5.83 -0.73
N SER A 75 0.66 -4.89 0.13
CA SER A 75 1.99 -4.86 0.73
C SER A 75 2.22 -6.06 1.65
N THR A 76 1.21 -6.47 2.43
CA THR A 76 1.29 -7.67 3.28
C THR A 76 1.47 -8.92 2.42
N MET A 77 0.71 -9.06 1.31
CA MET A 77 0.89 -10.14 0.32
C MET A 77 2.33 -10.23 -0.16
N ALA A 78 2.91 -9.11 -0.58
CA ALA A 78 4.27 -9.07 -1.13
C ALA A 78 5.31 -9.39 -0.05
N TYR A 79 5.31 -8.68 1.07
CA TYR A 79 6.34 -8.84 2.09
C TYR A 79 6.23 -10.15 2.88
N GLN A 80 5.04 -10.61 3.22
CA GLN A 80 4.88 -11.89 3.89
C GLN A 80 5.00 -13.06 2.92
N GLY A 81 4.68 -12.86 1.63
CA GLY A 81 4.96 -13.83 0.57
C GLY A 81 6.46 -14.16 0.45
N THR A 82 7.36 -13.17 0.59
CA THR A 82 8.80 -13.44 0.64
C THR A 82 9.25 -14.24 1.87
N ARG A 83 8.40 -14.34 2.89
CA ARG A 83 8.65 -15.11 4.11
C ARG A 83 7.97 -16.48 4.12
N GLY A 84 7.40 -16.90 2.97
CA GLY A 84 6.85 -18.24 2.75
C GLY A 84 5.34 -18.38 2.93
N PHE A 85 4.60 -17.30 3.18
CA PHE A 85 3.14 -17.34 3.17
C PHE A 85 2.60 -17.32 1.74
N ASP A 86 1.45 -17.94 1.51
CA ASP A 86 0.75 -17.83 0.24
C ASP A 86 0.10 -16.44 0.09
N PRO A 87 0.52 -15.62 -0.89
CA PRO A 87 -0.07 -14.29 -1.11
C PRO A 87 -1.59 -14.34 -1.38
N ARG A 88 -2.09 -15.42 -1.97
CA ARG A 88 -3.53 -15.58 -2.27
C ARG A 88 -4.33 -15.80 -0.99
N GLU A 89 -3.83 -16.59 -0.05
CA GLU A 89 -4.48 -16.80 1.24
C GLU A 89 -4.51 -15.49 2.06
N ILE A 90 -3.41 -14.71 2.03
CA ILE A 90 -3.36 -13.38 2.65
C ILE A 90 -4.43 -12.48 2.04
N ARG A 91 -4.55 -12.45 0.71
CA ARG A 91 -5.58 -11.66 0.03
C ARG A 91 -6.98 -12.08 0.44
N GLN A 92 -7.30 -13.37 0.36
CA GLN A 92 -8.61 -13.91 0.71
C GLN A 92 -9.01 -13.57 2.15
N THR A 93 -8.09 -13.68 3.09
CA THR A 93 -8.33 -13.34 4.49
C THR A 93 -8.65 -11.86 4.66
N ASN A 94 -7.88 -10.98 4.01
CA ASN A 94 -8.10 -9.53 4.11
C ASN A 94 -9.40 -9.09 3.44
N GLU A 95 -9.74 -9.61 2.28
CA GLU A 95 -10.96 -9.25 1.53
C GLU A 95 -12.27 -9.67 2.24
N GLN A 96 -12.20 -10.43 3.34
CA GLN A 96 -13.37 -10.73 4.18
C GLN A 96 -13.82 -9.52 5.01
N PHE A 97 -12.93 -8.58 5.32
CA PHE A 97 -13.23 -7.43 6.19
C PHE A 97 -12.73 -6.08 5.63
N ALA A 98 -11.77 -6.11 4.75
CA ALA A 98 -11.13 -4.93 4.18
C ALA A 98 -11.72 -4.61 2.80
N PRO A 99 -12.23 -3.39 2.55
CA PRO A 99 -12.74 -3.01 1.24
C PRO A 99 -11.69 -3.16 0.14
N ARG A 100 -12.08 -3.66 -1.02
CA ARG A 100 -11.22 -3.62 -2.21
C ARG A 100 -11.06 -2.16 -2.64
N PRO A 101 -9.86 -1.74 -3.02
CA PRO A 101 -9.67 -0.39 -3.52
C PRO A 101 -10.22 -0.26 -4.94
N ASP A 102 -10.67 0.93 -5.30
CA ASP A 102 -11.04 1.30 -6.67
C ASP A 102 -9.81 1.48 -7.57
N LEU A 103 -8.67 1.86 -6.96
CA LEU A 103 -7.38 2.00 -7.64
C LEU A 103 -6.25 1.49 -6.73
N LEU A 104 -5.37 0.68 -7.31
CA LEU A 104 -4.06 0.31 -6.74
C LEU A 104 -2.95 0.89 -7.62
N LEU A 105 -2.23 1.86 -7.10
CA LEU A 105 -1.09 2.47 -7.77
C LEU A 105 0.19 1.81 -7.30
N LEU A 106 0.81 1.01 -8.17
CA LEU A 106 2.11 0.39 -7.91
C LEU A 106 3.21 1.31 -8.42
N LEU A 107 3.92 1.95 -7.49
CA LEU A 107 5.08 2.79 -7.81
C LEU A 107 6.28 1.89 -8.09
N GLU A 108 6.62 1.74 -9.35
CA GLU A 108 7.69 0.85 -9.79
C GLU A 108 9.01 1.60 -9.93
N LEU A 109 10.06 0.98 -9.39
CA LEU A 109 11.46 1.42 -9.50
C LEU A 109 12.28 0.31 -10.13
N SER A 110 13.38 0.66 -10.81
CA SER A 110 14.43 -0.32 -11.09
C SER A 110 15.00 -0.88 -9.78
N LEU A 111 15.43 -2.14 -9.79
CA LEU A 111 16.03 -2.75 -8.59
C LEU A 111 17.25 -1.98 -8.12
N ASP A 112 18.05 -1.45 -9.03
CA ASP A 112 19.25 -0.67 -8.69
C ASP A 112 18.86 0.63 -7.98
N THR A 113 17.87 1.36 -8.47
CA THR A 113 17.35 2.56 -7.81
C THR A 113 16.75 2.23 -6.44
N ALA A 114 15.99 1.15 -6.34
CA ALA A 114 15.39 0.71 -5.08
C ALA A 114 16.45 0.39 -4.03
N ILE A 115 17.48 -0.38 -4.38
CA ILE A 115 18.62 -0.73 -3.51
C ILE A 115 19.38 0.52 -3.08
N ALA A 116 19.68 1.42 -4.03
CA ALA A 116 20.37 2.67 -3.71
C ALA A 116 19.58 3.52 -2.70
N ARG A 117 18.26 3.66 -2.88
CA ARG A 117 17.40 4.41 -1.94
C ARG A 117 17.30 3.76 -0.56
N ILE A 118 17.24 2.42 -0.48
CA ILE A 118 17.24 1.68 0.78
C ILE A 118 18.58 1.84 1.49
N GLY A 119 19.70 1.68 0.79
CA GLY A 119 21.04 1.83 1.35
C GLY A 119 21.30 3.20 1.98
N VAL A 120 20.76 4.26 1.38
CA VAL A 120 20.82 5.63 1.95
C VAL A 120 19.98 5.76 3.22
N ARG A 121 18.85 5.06 3.31
CA ARG A 121 17.89 5.17 4.43
C ARG A 121 18.28 4.29 5.62
N ASP A 122 18.65 3.03 5.36
CA ASP A 122 18.71 1.96 6.39
C ASP A 122 20.15 1.45 6.64
N GLY A 123 21.14 1.95 5.89
CA GLY A 123 22.53 1.48 5.95
C GLY A 123 22.80 0.24 5.08
N GLN A 124 24.09 -0.16 5.00
CA GLN A 124 24.50 -1.29 4.16
C GLN A 124 24.11 -2.63 4.81
N GLY A 125 23.09 -3.28 4.25
CA GLY A 125 22.79 -4.69 4.46
C GLY A 125 23.49 -5.58 3.42
N ASN A 126 23.26 -6.89 3.47
CA ASN A 126 23.68 -7.80 2.40
C ASN A 126 22.91 -7.48 1.11
N GLU A 127 23.55 -6.79 0.16
CA GLU A 127 22.93 -6.35 -1.09
C GLU A 127 22.34 -7.51 -1.91
N PHE A 128 22.95 -8.68 -1.85
CA PHE A 128 22.46 -9.86 -2.59
C PHE A 128 21.12 -10.37 -2.04
N GLU A 129 21.02 -10.55 -0.71
CA GLU A 129 19.77 -10.97 -0.06
C GLU A 129 18.66 -9.92 -0.21
N GLN A 130 19.02 -8.64 -0.17
CA GLN A 130 18.09 -7.55 -0.43
C GLN A 130 17.55 -7.59 -1.86
N ARG A 131 18.43 -7.84 -2.85
CA ARG A 131 18.05 -7.94 -4.27
C ARG A 131 17.11 -9.10 -4.52
N GLU A 132 17.37 -10.29 -3.99
CA GLU A 132 16.48 -11.45 -4.12
C GLU A 132 15.11 -11.19 -3.50
N SER A 133 15.08 -10.64 -2.29
CA SER A 133 13.83 -10.31 -1.59
C SER A 133 13.02 -9.26 -2.33
N LEU A 134 13.66 -8.21 -2.86
CA LEU A 134 13.00 -7.18 -3.66
C LEU A 134 12.46 -7.72 -4.98
N GLN A 135 13.22 -8.61 -5.64
CA GLN A 135 12.80 -9.25 -6.87
C GLN A 135 11.53 -10.11 -6.63
N LEU A 136 11.53 -10.91 -5.58
CA LEU A 136 10.38 -11.73 -5.22
C LEU A 136 9.16 -10.88 -4.83
N CYS A 137 9.36 -9.80 -4.06
CA CYS A 137 8.31 -8.81 -3.78
C CYS A 137 7.71 -8.25 -5.08
N ARG A 138 8.55 -7.87 -6.02
CA ARG A 138 8.14 -7.34 -7.33
C ARG A 138 7.31 -8.36 -8.10
N GLU A 139 7.74 -9.61 -8.14
CA GLU A 139 7.02 -10.70 -8.81
C GLU A 139 5.63 -10.91 -8.20
N ILE A 140 5.52 -10.85 -6.87
CA ILE A 140 4.23 -10.94 -6.20
C ILE A 140 3.33 -9.75 -6.55
N PHE A 141 3.85 -8.51 -6.53
CA PHE A 141 3.07 -7.34 -6.97
C PHE A 141 2.62 -7.46 -8.42
N HIS A 142 3.47 -7.91 -9.34
CA HIS A 142 3.13 -8.12 -10.75
C HIS A 142 2.16 -9.28 -10.98
N SER A 143 2.00 -10.19 -10.01
CA SER A 143 0.98 -11.24 -10.08
C SER A 143 -0.44 -10.73 -9.82
N ILE A 144 -0.59 -9.49 -9.38
CA ILE A 144 -1.88 -8.82 -9.17
C ILE A 144 -2.31 -8.22 -10.51
N THR A 145 -3.23 -8.89 -11.20
CA THR A 145 -3.63 -8.55 -12.57
C THR A 145 -5.06 -8.01 -12.66
N ASP A 146 -5.58 -7.50 -11.54
CA ASP A 146 -6.91 -6.89 -11.49
C ASP A 146 -6.95 -5.59 -12.30
N ASP A 147 -8.12 -5.22 -12.79
CA ASP A 147 -8.37 -4.05 -13.63
C ASP A 147 -8.15 -2.70 -12.93
N PHE A 148 -8.19 -2.68 -11.59
CA PHE A 148 -7.90 -1.51 -10.78
C PHE A 148 -6.39 -1.27 -10.53
N VAL A 149 -5.51 -2.14 -11.04
CA VAL A 149 -4.05 -2.03 -10.84
C VAL A 149 -3.42 -1.18 -11.93
N HIS A 150 -2.69 -0.14 -11.52
CA HIS A 150 -1.95 0.74 -12.41
C HIS A 150 -0.50 0.84 -11.98
N ILE A 151 0.41 0.50 -12.89
CA ILE A 151 1.85 0.61 -12.65
C ILE A 151 2.29 2.02 -13.05
N ILE A 152 2.95 2.71 -12.13
CA ILE A 152 3.47 4.06 -12.29
C ILE A 152 5.00 4.00 -12.23
N ASP A 153 5.66 4.46 -13.27
CA ASP A 153 7.11 4.62 -13.28
C ASP A 153 7.53 5.67 -12.23
N ALA A 154 8.27 5.24 -11.22
CA ALA A 154 8.80 6.08 -10.16
C ALA A 154 10.34 6.25 -10.23
N ASP A 155 10.99 5.79 -11.31
CA ASP A 155 12.38 6.13 -11.62
C ASP A 155 12.52 7.55 -12.22
N GLN A 156 11.41 8.13 -12.66
CA GLN A 156 11.32 9.51 -13.15
C GLN A 156 11.23 10.54 -11.99
N PRO A 157 11.40 11.85 -12.28
CA PRO A 157 11.21 12.92 -11.31
C PRO A 157 9.83 12.89 -10.64
N VAL A 158 9.76 13.33 -9.38
CA VAL A 158 8.53 13.29 -8.57
C VAL A 158 7.36 14.00 -9.24
N GLU A 159 7.63 15.09 -9.95
CA GLU A 159 6.62 15.85 -10.68
C GLU A 159 5.99 15.04 -11.80
N GLN A 160 6.81 14.31 -12.56
CA GLN A 160 6.33 13.45 -13.66
C GLN A 160 5.58 12.23 -13.13
N ALA A 161 6.09 11.59 -12.07
CA ALA A 161 5.37 10.52 -11.39
C ALA A 161 4.02 11.01 -10.84
N HIS A 162 3.97 12.23 -10.29
CA HIS A 162 2.72 12.85 -9.84
C HIS A 162 1.73 13.09 -10.99
N GLU A 163 2.20 13.61 -12.13
CA GLU A 163 1.37 13.79 -13.33
C GLU A 163 0.80 12.44 -13.82
N ALA A 164 1.62 11.38 -13.87
CA ALA A 164 1.18 10.06 -14.25
C ALA A 164 0.12 9.49 -13.28
N ILE A 165 0.30 9.67 -11.97
CA ILE A 165 -0.70 9.33 -10.95
C ILE A 165 -2.01 10.07 -11.21
N MET A 166 -1.94 11.39 -11.41
CA MET A 166 -3.15 12.20 -11.62
C MET A 166 -3.88 11.85 -12.91
N ALA A 167 -3.17 11.44 -13.95
CA ALA A 167 -3.76 10.96 -15.21
C ALA A 167 -4.62 9.69 -15.02
N VAL A 168 -4.30 8.86 -14.04
CA VAL A 168 -5.09 7.68 -13.65
C VAL A 168 -6.23 8.05 -12.69
N VAL A 169 -5.93 8.86 -11.69
CA VAL A 169 -6.87 9.17 -10.59
C VAL A 169 -8.03 10.07 -11.06
N GLN A 170 -7.77 11.05 -11.90
CA GLN A 170 -8.80 12.01 -12.34
C GLN A 170 -9.99 11.35 -13.06
N PRO A 171 -9.78 10.50 -14.08
CA PRO A 171 -10.89 9.82 -14.76
C PRO A 171 -11.68 8.90 -13.82
N ALA A 172 -10.99 8.19 -12.92
CA ALA A 172 -11.63 7.30 -11.96
C ALA A 172 -12.54 8.08 -10.99
N LEU A 173 -12.07 9.24 -10.50
CA LEU A 173 -12.88 10.12 -9.64
C LEU A 173 -14.13 10.62 -10.35
N VAL A 174 -14.04 11.05 -11.59
CA VAL A 174 -15.21 11.50 -12.38
C VAL A 174 -16.20 10.36 -12.51
N SER A 175 -15.73 9.15 -12.86
CA SER A 175 -16.60 7.98 -12.99
C SER A 175 -17.32 7.60 -11.69
N LEU A 176 -16.63 7.69 -10.54
CA LEU A 176 -17.23 7.39 -9.24
C LEU A 176 -18.28 8.45 -8.83
N LEU A 177 -17.98 9.73 -9.04
CA LEU A 177 -18.90 10.82 -8.71
C LEU A 177 -20.15 10.81 -9.59
N ASP A 178 -20.04 10.39 -10.85
CA ASP A 178 -21.18 10.27 -11.78
C ASP A 178 -22.10 9.08 -11.42
N GLN A 179 -21.58 8.03 -10.78
CA GLN A 179 -22.37 6.88 -10.33
C GLN A 179 -23.18 7.16 -9.06
N ASP A 180 -22.74 8.11 -8.23
CA ASP A 180 -23.43 8.53 -7.00
C ASP A 180 -24.37 9.73 -7.23
N ALA A 181 -24.49 10.23 -8.46
CA ALA A 181 -25.45 11.27 -8.81
C ALA A 181 -26.89 10.68 -8.85
N PRO A 182 -27.88 11.27 -8.14
CA PRO A 182 -29.24 10.74 -8.00
C PRO A 182 -30.01 10.73 -9.30
#